data_918cfc8af402cafd1a1abf184fad4b27
#
_entry.id   918cfc8af402cafd1a1abf184fad4b27
#
_cell.length_a   1.000
_cell.length_b   1.000
_cell.length_c   1.000
_cell.angle_alpha   90.00
_cell.angle_beta   90.00
_cell.angle_gamma   90.00
#
_symmetry.space_group_name_H-M   'P 1'
#
loop_
_entity.id
_entity.type
_entity.pdbx_description
1 polymer ?
#
loop_
_entity_poly.entity_id
_entity_poly.type
_entity_poly.pdbx_seq_one_letter_code
_entity_poly.pdbx_strand_id
1 'polypeptide(L)'
;MLHLIFPFTCFLLQKIRRISITCCYLILSVTVFSQAGTIAPRQPAWGDTLIIKYRMQDSAAALQGGETVYVKLTTWMQDGGYRWYVLRMNGQDTLTQTFVVPPATASMTVRFYTLNKDDEGAGRKIYVFDKRTGVPVAGAYWENFFSNDPASYFEKEVQQHPLHYLTYAKYFNVVSMYKGVEESRSIIDSLLPGLEQAYRQQAAAAKGETKPAAGLMAALCVGYAKSGKLPEAKTFLLRLLDSCPQAAETALAFSLYNYEYYKSSSKQIEEDVRQKLAAIFKQWPDAALVDDPNVTYYISKVPELSVADFERALLPRYQQGRIPYHGLDRLPEIYIDRKEKADSAKAMLVRLIRDWQDGSINHQYRLSPGHYSMYLPSLLQMLAKANLLLQEFDEAITHASAGMALLAGSNYEGNFLPDLLALRALAYKRAGNLDMALEDYKQLYKTGKEEVLDSIKAIFPYCTVQEKNVEALVASLHKKAVTGTAEHLELAPDFTGKDLQGRTVQLSALKGKIVVVNFWGTGCGPCIGEMPALNKLVQKYQSNQDVVFLAITGDETERLKQFFKKRKFLYTVVNRAGKVSEAFNIESLPVHIVIGKNGAVVNRSTGAREDIAAYLHAVIQRSL
;
A
#
# COMPACT_ATOMS: atom_id res chain seq x y z
N MET A 1 -53.88 -16.53 -52.93
CA MET A 1 -52.48 -16.77 -53.29
C MET A 1 -51.52 -15.89 -52.50
N LEU A 2 -51.84 -15.64 -51.20
CA LEU A 2 -51.03 -14.76 -50.33
C LEU A 2 -50.77 -15.32 -48.92
N HIS A 3 -51.02 -16.62 -48.68
CA HIS A 3 -50.90 -17.23 -47.34
C HIS A 3 -49.80 -18.33 -47.25
N LEU A 4 -48.96 -18.48 -48.28
CA LEU A 4 -47.94 -19.57 -48.30
C LEU A 4 -46.48 -19.12 -48.33
N ILE A 5 -46.22 -17.77 -48.21
CA ILE A 5 -44.84 -17.24 -48.25
C ILE A 5 -44.30 -16.83 -46.87
N PHE A 6 -45.13 -16.73 -45.84
CA PHE A 6 -44.71 -16.24 -44.53
C PHE A 6 -44.00 -17.24 -43.59
N PRO A 7 -44.13 -18.55 -43.69
CA PRO A 7 -43.37 -19.44 -42.79
C PRO A 7 -41.94 -19.74 -43.23
N PHE A 8 -41.61 -19.56 -44.53
CA PHE A 8 -40.27 -19.88 -45.05
C PHE A 8 -39.21 -18.81 -44.76
N THR A 9 -39.62 -17.54 -44.75
CA THR A 9 -38.72 -16.41 -44.43
C THR A 9 -38.37 -16.34 -42.92
N CYS A 10 -39.31 -16.73 -42.07
CA CYS A 10 -39.05 -16.77 -40.62
C CYS A 10 -38.07 -17.90 -40.20
N PHE A 11 -38.13 -19.03 -40.91
CA PHE A 11 -37.24 -20.16 -40.66
C PHE A 11 -35.81 -19.91 -41.17
N LEU A 12 -35.69 -19.18 -42.31
CA LEU A 12 -34.38 -18.79 -42.84
C LEU A 12 -33.72 -17.68 -41.99
N LEU A 13 -34.46 -16.74 -41.50
CA LEU A 13 -33.99 -15.68 -40.58
C LEU A 13 -33.58 -16.24 -39.22
N GLN A 14 -34.28 -17.24 -38.69
CA GLN A 14 -33.87 -17.92 -37.46
C GLN A 14 -32.61 -18.77 -37.63
N LYS A 15 -32.40 -19.43 -38.80
CA LYS A 15 -31.17 -20.16 -39.10
C LYS A 15 -29.99 -19.19 -39.32
N ILE A 16 -30.19 -18.09 -40.02
CA ILE A 16 -29.15 -17.05 -40.23
C ILE A 16 -28.80 -16.38 -38.90
N ARG A 17 -29.79 -16.10 -38.03
CA ARG A 17 -29.51 -15.54 -36.69
C ARG A 17 -28.75 -16.55 -35.80
N ARG A 18 -29.04 -17.85 -35.86
CA ARG A 18 -28.28 -18.87 -35.12
C ARG A 18 -26.87 -19.07 -35.70
N ILE A 19 -26.69 -19.01 -37.01
CA ILE A 19 -25.36 -19.11 -37.65
C ILE A 19 -24.53 -17.84 -37.34
N SER A 20 -25.13 -16.63 -37.38
CA SER A 20 -24.43 -15.40 -36.99
C SER A 20 -24.08 -15.37 -35.49
N ILE A 21 -24.94 -15.86 -34.61
CA ILE A 21 -24.65 -15.92 -33.17
C ILE A 21 -23.58 -16.98 -32.90
N THR A 22 -23.62 -18.12 -33.55
CA THR A 22 -22.60 -19.15 -33.40
C THR A 22 -21.27 -18.74 -34.03
N CYS A 23 -21.27 -18.04 -35.17
CA CYS A 23 -20.05 -17.44 -35.74
C CYS A 23 -19.55 -16.27 -34.88
N CYS A 24 -20.40 -15.41 -34.34
CA CYS A 24 -19.98 -14.39 -33.37
C CYS A 24 -19.44 -15.00 -32.07
N TYR A 25 -20.02 -16.08 -31.57
CA TYR A 25 -19.44 -16.81 -30.43
C TYR A 25 -18.14 -17.54 -30.80
N LEU A 26 -18.00 -18.08 -32.00
CA LEU A 26 -16.74 -18.64 -32.49
C LEU A 26 -15.70 -17.54 -32.79
N ILE A 27 -16.09 -16.39 -33.32
CA ILE A 27 -15.18 -15.27 -33.56
C ILE A 27 -14.81 -14.58 -32.25
N LEU A 28 -15.74 -14.42 -31.30
CA LEU A 28 -15.44 -13.93 -29.93
C LEU A 28 -14.64 -14.95 -29.10
N SER A 29 -14.74 -16.27 -29.38
CA SER A 29 -13.89 -17.27 -28.73
C SER A 29 -12.52 -17.43 -29.40
N VAL A 30 -12.30 -16.88 -30.59
CA VAL A 30 -11.00 -16.90 -31.27
C VAL A 30 -10.18 -15.64 -31.04
N THR A 31 -10.81 -14.52 -30.61
CA THR A 31 -10.10 -13.26 -30.29
C THR A 31 -9.66 -13.12 -28.82
N VAL A 32 -9.87 -14.14 -27.99
CA VAL A 32 -9.33 -14.17 -26.64
C VAL A 32 -8.39 -15.37 -26.55
N PHE A 33 -7.09 -15.10 -26.45
CA PHE A 33 -6.00 -16.03 -26.11
C PHE A 33 -5.10 -16.54 -27.25
N SER A 34 -4.29 -15.64 -27.80
CA SER A 34 -2.92 -16.02 -28.10
C SER A 34 -2.01 -15.55 -26.96
N GLN A 35 -2.10 -16.17 -25.81
CA GLN A 35 -1.10 -15.94 -24.77
C GLN A 35 0.05 -16.90 -24.97
N ALA A 36 1.28 -16.38 -25.04
CA ALA A 36 2.50 -17.14 -25.32
C ALA A 36 2.77 -18.32 -24.36
N GLY A 37 2.08 -18.37 -23.24
CA GLY A 37 2.27 -19.44 -22.25
C GLY A 37 1.03 -20.33 -22.06
N THR A 38 1.24 -21.59 -21.75
CA THR A 38 0.20 -22.59 -21.46
C THR A 38 0.49 -23.31 -20.16
N ILE A 39 -0.55 -23.77 -19.47
CA ILE A 39 -0.46 -24.50 -18.20
C ILE A 39 -1.41 -25.69 -18.25
N ALA A 40 -0.91 -26.87 -17.89
CA ALA A 40 -1.69 -28.10 -17.82
C ALA A 40 -1.32 -28.89 -16.55
N PRO A 41 -2.28 -29.61 -15.91
CA PRO A 41 -3.71 -29.65 -16.25
C PRO A 41 -4.42 -28.32 -15.94
N ARG A 42 -5.58 -28.08 -16.58
CA ARG A 42 -6.40 -26.86 -16.35
C ARG A 42 -7.14 -26.88 -15.01
N GLN A 43 -7.39 -28.05 -14.47
CA GLN A 43 -8.07 -28.28 -13.19
C GLN A 43 -7.19 -29.15 -12.30
N PRO A 44 -6.07 -28.60 -11.79
CA PRO A 44 -5.17 -29.35 -10.95
C PRO A 44 -5.76 -29.57 -9.56
N ALA A 45 -5.35 -30.67 -8.93
CA ALA A 45 -5.60 -30.95 -7.54
C ALA A 45 -4.26 -31.00 -6.77
N TRP A 46 -4.31 -31.11 -5.46
CA TRP A 46 -3.11 -31.27 -4.63
C TRP A 46 -2.29 -32.49 -5.05
N GLY A 47 -1.00 -32.32 -5.14
CA GLY A 47 -0.05 -33.33 -5.58
C GLY A 47 0.06 -33.49 -7.10
N ASP A 48 -0.80 -32.82 -7.89
CA ASP A 48 -0.66 -32.83 -9.34
C ASP A 48 0.57 -32.03 -9.78
N THR A 49 1.20 -32.48 -10.86
CA THR A 49 2.32 -31.76 -11.47
C THR A 49 1.79 -30.85 -12.58
N LEU A 50 1.93 -29.56 -12.40
CA LEU A 50 1.69 -28.57 -13.45
C LEU A 50 2.85 -28.59 -14.44
N ILE A 51 2.53 -28.59 -15.72
CA ILE A 51 3.47 -28.35 -16.83
C ILE A 51 3.21 -26.94 -17.34
N ILE A 52 4.19 -26.06 -17.15
CA ILE A 52 4.12 -24.63 -17.49
C ILE A 52 5.02 -24.43 -18.71
N LYS A 53 4.45 -23.90 -19.79
CA LYS A 53 5.18 -23.65 -21.05
C LYS A 53 5.03 -22.20 -21.49
N TYR A 54 6.10 -21.63 -22.04
CA TYR A 54 6.12 -20.30 -22.63
C TYR A 54 6.78 -20.36 -24.01
N ARG A 55 6.08 -19.92 -25.07
CA ARG A 55 6.58 -19.90 -26.43
C ARG A 55 7.15 -18.53 -26.78
N MET A 56 8.46 -18.48 -27.01
CA MET A 56 9.19 -17.24 -27.32
C MET A 56 8.86 -16.66 -28.69
N GLN A 57 8.49 -17.51 -29.65
CA GLN A 57 8.20 -17.13 -31.03
C GLN A 57 6.73 -16.77 -31.28
N ASP A 58 5.89 -16.84 -30.27
CA ASP A 58 4.49 -16.42 -30.38
C ASP A 58 4.43 -14.90 -30.55
N SER A 59 3.65 -14.43 -31.54
CA SER A 59 3.46 -12.98 -31.78
C SER A 59 2.88 -12.23 -30.58
N ALA A 60 2.24 -12.94 -29.66
CA ALA A 60 1.74 -12.44 -28.40
C ALA A 60 2.77 -12.51 -27.26
N ALA A 61 3.98 -13.02 -27.50
CA ALA A 61 5.02 -13.11 -26.47
C ALA A 61 5.59 -11.71 -26.18
N ALA A 62 5.34 -11.19 -24.97
CA ALA A 62 5.90 -9.93 -24.52
C ALA A 62 7.41 -10.03 -24.24
N LEU A 63 7.90 -11.23 -23.92
CA LEU A 63 9.27 -11.52 -23.53
C LEU A 63 10.03 -12.16 -24.71
N GLN A 64 10.68 -11.33 -25.52
CA GLN A 64 11.49 -11.74 -26.67
C GLN A 64 12.95 -11.28 -26.47
N GLY A 65 13.91 -11.94 -27.11
CA GLY A 65 15.25 -11.39 -27.24
C GLY A 65 16.36 -12.03 -26.41
N GLY A 66 16.30 -13.34 -26.13
CA GLY A 66 17.44 -14.10 -25.57
C GLY A 66 17.70 -13.94 -24.07
N GLU A 67 16.88 -13.18 -23.37
CA GLU A 67 16.96 -13.06 -21.92
C GLU A 67 16.42 -14.31 -21.22
N THR A 68 16.97 -14.61 -20.04
CA THR A 68 16.45 -15.69 -19.20
C THR A 68 15.03 -15.36 -18.74
N VAL A 69 14.07 -16.23 -19.06
CA VAL A 69 12.67 -16.11 -18.60
C VAL A 69 12.51 -16.88 -17.30
N TYR A 70 11.81 -16.24 -16.38
CA TYR A 70 11.41 -16.81 -15.10
C TYR A 70 9.89 -16.92 -15.04
N VAL A 71 9.39 -17.91 -14.31
CA VAL A 71 7.99 -18.00 -13.93
C VAL A 71 7.86 -17.79 -12.42
N LYS A 72 7.00 -16.86 -12.04
CA LYS A 72 6.58 -16.66 -10.64
C LYS A 72 5.22 -17.29 -10.43
N LEU A 73 5.16 -18.24 -9.50
CA LEU A 73 3.91 -18.79 -8.99
C LEU A 73 3.62 -18.17 -7.62
N THR A 74 2.46 -17.54 -7.47
CA THR A 74 1.92 -17.16 -6.16
C THR A 74 0.82 -18.15 -5.84
N THR A 75 0.99 -18.93 -4.76
CA THR A 75 -0.01 -19.88 -4.27
C THR A 75 -0.76 -19.27 -3.11
N TRP A 76 -2.08 -19.25 -3.19
CA TRP A 76 -2.97 -18.81 -2.13
C TRP A 76 -3.42 -20.03 -1.34
N MET A 77 -3.24 -19.99 -0.03
CA MET A 77 -3.49 -21.14 0.84
C MET A 77 -4.90 -21.03 1.47
N GLN A 78 -5.48 -22.18 1.84
CA GLN A 78 -6.82 -22.23 2.48
C GLN A 78 -6.88 -21.53 3.84
N ASP A 79 -5.74 -21.40 4.54
CA ASP A 79 -5.61 -20.66 5.80
C ASP A 79 -5.51 -19.13 5.61
N GLY A 80 -5.58 -18.65 4.36
CA GLY A 80 -5.50 -17.24 4.03
C GLY A 80 -4.09 -16.72 3.78
N GLY A 81 -3.07 -17.52 4.06
CA GLY A 81 -1.69 -17.21 3.74
C GLY A 81 -1.40 -17.33 2.23
N TYR A 82 -0.23 -16.91 1.83
CA TYR A 82 0.26 -17.11 0.47
C TYR A 82 1.75 -17.46 0.50
N ARG A 83 2.18 -18.15 -0.58
CA ARG A 83 3.58 -18.48 -0.82
C ARG A 83 3.91 -18.15 -2.27
N TRP A 84 5.17 -17.84 -2.56
CA TRP A 84 5.62 -17.62 -3.92
C TRP A 84 6.82 -18.49 -4.23
N TYR A 85 6.90 -18.88 -5.50
CA TYR A 85 7.99 -19.67 -6.06
C TYR A 85 8.46 -18.98 -7.32
N VAL A 86 9.77 -18.83 -7.47
CA VAL A 86 10.39 -18.30 -8.67
C VAL A 86 11.23 -19.39 -9.29
N LEU A 87 10.89 -19.80 -10.51
CA LEU A 87 11.55 -20.88 -11.21
C LEU A 87 12.09 -20.36 -12.53
N ARG A 88 13.33 -20.73 -12.86
CA ARG A 88 13.91 -20.44 -14.17
C ARG A 88 13.27 -21.36 -15.20
N MET A 89 12.83 -20.80 -16.33
CA MET A 89 12.30 -21.56 -17.45
C MET A 89 13.47 -22.18 -18.25
N ASN A 90 13.29 -23.41 -18.73
CA ASN A 90 14.28 -24.16 -19.46
C ASN A 90 13.79 -24.49 -20.89
N GLY A 91 14.68 -24.44 -21.88
CA GLY A 91 14.38 -24.70 -23.28
C GLY A 91 14.91 -23.62 -24.19
N GLN A 92 14.62 -23.74 -25.50
CA GLN A 92 14.99 -22.75 -26.52
C GLN A 92 13.74 -22.02 -27.04
N ASP A 93 13.06 -22.55 -28.03
CA ASP A 93 11.86 -21.93 -28.63
C ASP A 93 10.62 -22.05 -27.75
N THR A 94 10.50 -23.14 -27.04
CA THR A 94 9.46 -23.37 -26.02
C THR A 94 10.12 -23.62 -24.68
N LEU A 95 10.00 -22.65 -23.80
CA LEU A 95 10.48 -22.76 -22.43
C LEU A 95 9.50 -23.59 -21.62
N THR A 96 10.00 -24.49 -20.78
CA THR A 96 9.17 -25.40 -19.98
C THR A 96 9.66 -25.41 -18.52
N GLN A 97 8.72 -25.51 -17.60
CA GLN A 97 8.96 -25.74 -16.18
C GLN A 97 7.85 -26.61 -15.58
N THR A 98 8.17 -27.35 -14.54
CA THR A 98 7.20 -28.15 -13.79
C THR A 98 7.06 -27.65 -12.37
N PHE A 99 5.86 -27.80 -11.79
CA PHE A 99 5.57 -27.40 -10.42
C PHE A 99 4.54 -28.35 -9.81
N VAL A 100 4.86 -28.94 -8.66
CA VAL A 100 3.92 -29.79 -7.92
C VAL A 100 3.04 -28.92 -7.03
N VAL A 101 1.72 -29.06 -7.16
CA VAL A 101 0.73 -28.30 -6.38
C VAL A 101 0.81 -28.68 -4.91
N PRO A 102 1.24 -27.75 -4.01
CA PRO A 102 1.36 -28.05 -2.60
C PRO A 102 0.00 -28.37 -1.94
N PRO A 103 0.00 -29.17 -0.85
CA PRO A 103 -1.19 -29.36 -0.03
C PRO A 103 -1.76 -28.02 0.48
N ALA A 104 -3.07 -27.95 0.68
CA ALA A 104 -3.81 -26.79 1.14
C ALA A 104 -3.71 -25.55 0.22
N THR A 105 -3.16 -25.66 -0.99
CA THR A 105 -3.25 -24.61 -2.01
C THR A 105 -4.70 -24.49 -2.47
N ALA A 106 -5.25 -23.25 -2.43
CA ALA A 106 -6.60 -22.96 -2.90
C ALA A 106 -6.63 -22.48 -4.35
N SER A 107 -5.72 -21.60 -4.70
CA SER A 107 -5.53 -21.10 -6.06
C SER A 107 -4.09 -20.66 -6.29
N MET A 108 -3.75 -20.40 -7.55
CA MET A 108 -2.41 -19.94 -7.95
C MET A 108 -2.51 -18.86 -9.01
N THR A 109 -1.59 -17.90 -8.96
CA THR A 109 -1.32 -16.97 -10.06
C THR A 109 0.02 -17.29 -10.67
N VAL A 110 0.08 -17.39 -12.00
CA VAL A 110 1.29 -17.67 -12.76
C VAL A 110 1.64 -16.47 -13.61
N ARG A 111 2.85 -15.93 -13.47
CA ARG A 111 3.38 -14.82 -14.26
C ARG A 111 4.73 -15.15 -14.84
N PHE A 112 5.01 -14.67 -16.05
CA PHE A 112 6.29 -14.79 -16.72
C PHE A 112 7.00 -13.43 -16.76
N TYR A 113 8.32 -13.43 -16.63
CA TYR A 113 9.11 -12.19 -16.65
C TYR A 113 10.59 -12.47 -16.97
N THR A 114 11.29 -11.43 -17.40
CA THR A 114 12.76 -11.35 -17.43
C THR A 114 13.23 -10.35 -16.35
N LEU A 115 14.54 -10.14 -16.23
CA LEU A 115 15.06 -9.10 -15.32
C LEU A 115 14.57 -7.69 -15.65
N ASN A 116 14.35 -7.44 -16.95
CA ASN A 116 14.07 -6.11 -17.48
C ASN A 116 12.61 -5.92 -17.93
N LYS A 117 11.84 -6.99 -18.10
CA LYS A 117 10.52 -6.94 -18.70
C LYS A 117 9.54 -7.93 -18.10
N ASP A 118 8.30 -7.52 -18.01
CA ASP A 118 7.15 -8.30 -17.60
C ASP A 118 6.30 -8.72 -18.82
N ASP A 119 5.72 -9.91 -18.76
CA ASP A 119 4.57 -10.25 -19.59
C ASP A 119 3.35 -9.53 -18.97
N GLU A 120 3.06 -8.31 -19.43
CA GLU A 120 2.09 -7.35 -18.86
C GLU A 120 0.65 -7.87 -18.81
N GLY A 121 0.39 -9.10 -19.26
CA GLY A 121 -0.89 -9.76 -19.06
C GLY A 121 -1.20 -9.97 -17.57
N ALA A 122 -2.45 -9.80 -17.17
CA ALA A 122 -2.93 -10.25 -15.88
C ALA A 122 -2.49 -11.70 -15.66
N GLY A 123 -1.79 -11.96 -14.54
CA GLY A 123 -1.28 -13.28 -14.22
C GLY A 123 -2.37 -14.36 -14.41
N ARG A 124 -1.97 -15.51 -14.92
CA ARG A 124 -2.93 -16.60 -15.16
C ARG A 124 -3.38 -17.19 -13.86
N LYS A 125 -4.69 -17.17 -13.66
CA LYS A 125 -5.35 -17.70 -12.47
C LYS A 125 -5.66 -19.17 -12.66
N ILE A 126 -5.33 -19.97 -11.66
CA ILE A 126 -5.55 -21.42 -11.64
C ILE A 126 -6.22 -21.74 -10.31
N TYR A 127 -7.43 -22.25 -10.36
CA TYR A 127 -8.10 -22.79 -9.19
C TYR A 127 -7.64 -24.22 -8.94
N VAL A 128 -7.55 -24.59 -7.67
CA VAL A 128 -7.28 -25.99 -7.29
C VAL A 128 -8.62 -26.69 -7.04
N PHE A 129 -8.73 -27.93 -7.45
CA PHE A 129 -9.98 -28.69 -7.43
C PHE A 129 -9.87 -29.89 -6.47
N ASP A 130 -10.96 -30.21 -5.81
CA ASP A 130 -11.12 -31.46 -5.07
C ASP A 130 -11.29 -32.61 -6.10
N LYS A 131 -10.38 -33.59 -6.07
CA LYS A 131 -10.41 -34.72 -7.03
C LYS A 131 -11.70 -35.56 -6.98
N ARG A 132 -12.35 -35.59 -5.84
CA ARG A 132 -13.55 -36.41 -5.61
C ARG A 132 -14.81 -35.73 -6.13
N THR A 133 -14.93 -34.43 -5.91
CA THR A 133 -16.14 -33.66 -6.23
C THR A 133 -16.05 -32.89 -7.54
N GLY A 134 -14.84 -32.63 -8.04
CA GLY A 134 -14.60 -31.78 -9.21
C GLY A 134 -14.94 -30.31 -8.98
N VAL A 135 -15.16 -29.89 -7.73
CA VAL A 135 -15.47 -28.51 -7.33
C VAL A 135 -14.16 -27.82 -6.88
N PRO A 136 -13.98 -26.51 -7.14
CA PRO A 136 -12.87 -25.76 -6.57
C PRO A 136 -12.84 -25.89 -5.04
N VAL A 137 -11.65 -26.09 -4.47
CA VAL A 137 -11.49 -26.19 -3.02
C VAL A 137 -11.79 -24.85 -2.34
N ALA A 138 -12.09 -24.88 -1.05
CA ALA A 138 -12.35 -23.67 -0.27
C ALA A 138 -11.19 -22.68 -0.36
N GLY A 139 -11.48 -21.40 -0.54
CA GLY A 139 -10.50 -20.31 -0.75
C GLY A 139 -10.09 -20.11 -2.21
N ALA A 140 -10.56 -20.93 -3.14
CA ALA A 140 -10.13 -20.87 -4.55
C ALA A 140 -10.45 -19.53 -5.23
N TYR A 141 -11.53 -18.87 -4.85
CA TYR A 141 -11.94 -17.59 -5.47
C TYR A 141 -11.29 -16.35 -4.85
N TRP A 142 -10.53 -16.46 -3.76
CA TRP A 142 -9.90 -15.31 -3.09
C TRP A 142 -8.92 -14.53 -3.98
N GLU A 143 -8.34 -15.18 -4.96
CA GLU A 143 -7.46 -14.57 -5.96
C GLU A 143 -8.16 -13.47 -6.78
N ASN A 144 -9.50 -13.47 -6.84
CA ASN A 144 -10.27 -12.48 -7.59
C ASN A 144 -10.48 -11.17 -6.84
N PHE A 145 -9.74 -10.94 -5.75
CA PHE A 145 -9.82 -9.71 -4.95
C PHE A 145 -9.65 -8.42 -5.79
N PHE A 146 -8.80 -8.46 -6.81
CA PHE A 146 -8.56 -7.34 -7.72
C PHE A 146 -9.28 -7.48 -9.08
N SER A 147 -10.32 -8.30 -9.17
CA SER A 147 -11.15 -8.38 -10.38
C SER A 147 -12.10 -7.18 -10.49
N ASN A 148 -12.78 -7.05 -11.64
CA ASN A 148 -13.77 -5.99 -11.84
C ASN A 148 -15.01 -6.12 -10.92
N ASP A 149 -15.33 -7.34 -10.50
CA ASP A 149 -16.42 -7.63 -9.57
C ASP A 149 -15.99 -8.69 -8.54
N PRO A 150 -15.13 -8.31 -7.58
CA PRO A 150 -14.64 -9.27 -6.60
C PRO A 150 -15.75 -9.76 -5.65
N ALA A 151 -16.77 -8.94 -5.39
CA ALA A 151 -17.84 -9.29 -4.46
C ALA A 151 -18.60 -10.55 -4.90
N SER A 152 -18.90 -10.71 -6.20
CA SER A 152 -19.61 -11.89 -6.73
C SER A 152 -18.80 -13.19 -6.57
N TYR A 153 -17.48 -13.12 -6.71
CA TYR A 153 -16.61 -14.29 -6.49
C TYR A 153 -16.61 -14.74 -5.02
N PHE A 154 -16.55 -13.78 -4.09
CA PHE A 154 -16.57 -14.08 -2.66
C PHE A 154 -17.95 -14.54 -2.20
N GLU A 155 -19.03 -14.00 -2.74
CA GLU A 155 -20.38 -14.48 -2.51
C GLU A 155 -20.54 -15.93 -2.95
N LYS A 156 -20.09 -16.27 -4.15
CA LYS A 156 -20.06 -17.66 -4.65
C LYS A 156 -19.25 -18.59 -3.74
N GLU A 157 -18.12 -18.12 -3.23
CA GLU A 157 -17.27 -18.86 -2.29
C GLU A 157 -18.04 -19.18 -0.99
N VAL A 158 -18.71 -18.18 -0.40
CA VAL A 158 -19.53 -18.34 0.81
C VAL A 158 -20.68 -19.34 0.56
N GLN A 159 -21.32 -19.29 -0.61
CA GLN A 159 -22.41 -20.22 -0.97
C GLN A 159 -21.90 -21.65 -1.14
N GLN A 160 -20.73 -21.85 -1.77
CA GLN A 160 -20.17 -23.18 -2.00
C GLN A 160 -19.50 -23.79 -0.76
N HIS A 161 -18.94 -22.96 0.11
CA HIS A 161 -18.19 -23.37 1.29
C HIS A 161 -18.68 -22.65 2.56
N PRO A 162 -19.96 -22.81 2.98
CA PRO A 162 -20.57 -22.04 4.06
C PRO A 162 -19.92 -22.28 5.44
N LEU A 163 -19.19 -23.37 5.61
CA LEU A 163 -18.46 -23.67 6.85
C LEU A 163 -17.00 -23.20 6.81
N HIS A 164 -16.55 -22.63 5.70
CA HIS A 164 -15.23 -22.05 5.60
C HIS A 164 -15.24 -20.59 6.08
N TYR A 165 -15.30 -20.41 7.40
CA TYR A 165 -15.59 -19.13 8.04
C TYR A 165 -14.61 -18.01 7.69
N LEU A 166 -13.34 -18.31 7.40
CA LEU A 166 -12.36 -17.31 6.99
C LEU A 166 -12.78 -16.56 5.72
N THR A 167 -13.52 -17.21 4.83
CA THR A 167 -14.09 -16.57 3.64
C THR A 167 -15.00 -15.40 3.98
N TYR A 168 -15.78 -15.50 5.07
CA TYR A 168 -16.64 -14.39 5.50
C TYR A 168 -15.83 -13.16 5.91
N ALA A 169 -14.73 -13.33 6.64
CA ALA A 169 -13.85 -12.21 6.99
C ALA A 169 -13.32 -11.49 5.74
N LYS A 170 -12.88 -12.25 4.74
CA LYS A 170 -12.42 -11.72 3.44
C LYS A 170 -13.56 -11.10 2.65
N TYR A 171 -14.73 -11.72 2.60
CA TYR A 171 -15.93 -11.20 1.94
C TYR A 171 -16.37 -9.87 2.55
N PHE A 172 -16.43 -9.75 3.87
CA PHE A 172 -16.76 -8.50 4.55
C PHE A 172 -15.78 -7.37 4.21
N ASN A 173 -14.50 -7.68 4.10
CA ASN A 173 -13.52 -6.71 3.63
C ASN A 173 -13.79 -6.28 2.18
N VAL A 174 -14.03 -7.23 1.28
CA VAL A 174 -14.30 -6.97 -0.14
C VAL A 174 -15.56 -6.11 -0.31
N VAL A 175 -16.70 -6.50 0.29
CA VAL A 175 -17.94 -5.71 0.14
C VAL A 175 -17.78 -4.30 0.73
N SER A 176 -17.00 -4.14 1.81
CA SER A 176 -16.74 -2.82 2.38
C SER A 176 -15.86 -1.92 1.50
N MET A 177 -15.05 -2.49 0.61
CA MET A 177 -14.20 -1.76 -0.33
C MET A 177 -14.93 -1.42 -1.64
N TYR A 178 -15.75 -2.33 -2.16
CA TYR A 178 -16.30 -2.25 -3.51
C TYR A 178 -17.80 -1.89 -3.55
N LYS A 179 -18.52 -2.06 -2.44
CA LYS A 179 -19.94 -1.69 -2.30
C LYS A 179 -20.09 -0.38 -1.51
N GLY A 180 -21.21 0.29 -1.66
CA GLY A 180 -21.56 1.45 -0.84
C GLY A 180 -21.62 1.11 0.66
N VAL A 181 -21.41 2.11 1.52
CA VAL A 181 -21.34 1.90 2.99
C VAL A 181 -22.63 1.26 3.53
N GLU A 182 -23.80 1.67 3.05
CA GLU A 182 -25.08 1.15 3.50
C GLU A 182 -25.33 -0.26 2.97
N GLU A 183 -25.04 -0.49 1.67
CA GLU A 183 -25.17 -1.81 1.06
C GLU A 183 -24.22 -2.82 1.72
N SER A 184 -22.96 -2.46 1.91
CA SER A 184 -21.99 -3.35 2.57
C SER A 184 -22.41 -3.69 4.00
N ARG A 185 -22.89 -2.69 4.76
CA ARG A 185 -23.39 -2.90 6.11
C ARG A 185 -24.61 -3.82 6.13
N SER A 186 -25.56 -3.61 5.23
CA SER A 186 -26.76 -4.47 5.11
C SER A 186 -26.37 -5.93 4.84
N ILE A 187 -25.44 -6.18 3.93
CA ILE A 187 -24.94 -7.52 3.63
C ILE A 187 -24.27 -8.12 4.87
N ILE A 188 -23.37 -7.39 5.53
CA ILE A 188 -22.65 -7.90 6.70
C ILE A 188 -23.61 -8.19 7.85
N ASP A 189 -24.48 -7.23 8.19
CA ASP A 189 -25.44 -7.37 9.29
C ASP A 189 -26.47 -8.51 9.05
N SER A 190 -26.74 -8.86 7.79
CA SER A 190 -27.59 -10.02 7.45
C SER A 190 -26.92 -11.37 7.73
N LEU A 191 -25.60 -11.45 7.66
CA LEU A 191 -24.81 -12.67 7.83
C LEU A 191 -24.34 -12.88 9.27
N LEU A 192 -24.14 -11.80 10.04
CA LEU A 192 -23.64 -11.87 11.42
C LEU A 192 -24.47 -12.76 12.35
N PRO A 193 -25.83 -12.74 12.36
CA PRO A 193 -26.62 -13.59 13.25
C PRO A 193 -26.35 -15.09 13.05
N GLY A 194 -26.18 -15.53 11.80
CA GLY A 194 -25.83 -16.93 11.48
C GLY A 194 -24.46 -17.33 12.01
N LEU A 195 -23.47 -16.44 11.88
CA LEU A 195 -22.12 -16.65 12.42
C LEU A 195 -22.12 -16.65 13.95
N GLU A 196 -22.89 -15.77 14.60
CA GLU A 196 -23.05 -15.79 16.05
C GLU A 196 -23.68 -17.07 16.56
N GLN A 197 -24.72 -17.56 15.88
CA GLN A 197 -25.35 -18.82 16.22
C GLN A 197 -24.35 -19.98 16.11
N ALA A 198 -23.59 -20.05 15.01
CA ALA A 198 -22.54 -21.05 14.82
C ALA A 198 -21.49 -20.98 15.94
N TYR A 199 -21.08 -19.76 16.32
CA TYR A 199 -20.13 -19.54 17.42
C TYR A 199 -20.68 -20.06 18.75
N ARG A 200 -21.94 -19.73 19.11
CA ARG A 200 -22.59 -20.20 20.35
C ARG A 200 -22.70 -21.73 20.38
N GLN A 201 -23.05 -22.35 19.24
CA GLN A 201 -23.13 -23.81 19.11
C GLN A 201 -21.73 -24.46 19.32
N GLN A 202 -20.69 -23.96 18.69
CA GLN A 202 -19.34 -24.48 18.89
C GLN A 202 -18.86 -24.27 20.33
N ALA A 203 -19.10 -23.09 20.91
CA ALA A 203 -18.74 -22.79 22.28
C ALA A 203 -19.49 -23.70 23.30
N ALA A 204 -20.76 -24.00 23.05
CA ALA A 204 -21.56 -24.91 23.91
C ALA A 204 -21.13 -26.39 23.78
N ALA A 205 -20.78 -26.83 22.56
CA ALA A 205 -20.32 -28.19 22.30
C ALA A 205 -18.93 -28.46 22.88
N ALA A 206 -18.13 -27.41 23.12
CA ALA A 206 -16.73 -27.50 23.50
C ALA A 206 -16.48 -28.04 24.92
N LYS A 207 -17.49 -28.19 25.80
CA LYS A 207 -17.37 -28.70 27.21
C LYS A 207 -16.02 -28.36 27.88
N GLY A 208 -15.45 -27.18 27.56
CA GLY A 208 -14.15 -26.69 28.09
C GLY A 208 -12.89 -27.16 27.36
N GLU A 209 -12.95 -28.12 26.44
CA GLU A 209 -11.73 -28.67 25.78
C GLU A 209 -11.57 -28.26 24.31
N THR A 210 -12.64 -28.01 23.58
CA THR A 210 -12.56 -27.57 22.17
C THR A 210 -12.86 -26.07 22.04
N LYS A 211 -11.93 -25.30 21.47
CA LYS A 211 -12.12 -23.86 21.23
C LYS A 211 -12.91 -23.64 19.92
N PRO A 212 -13.76 -22.60 19.83
CA PRO A 212 -14.38 -22.22 18.56
C PRO A 212 -13.32 -21.99 17.48
N ALA A 213 -13.68 -22.31 16.23
CA ALA A 213 -12.75 -22.19 15.11
C ALA A 213 -12.23 -20.76 14.96
N ALA A 214 -10.91 -20.61 14.81
CA ALA A 214 -10.26 -19.31 14.64
C ALA A 214 -10.87 -18.50 13.47
N GLY A 215 -11.18 -19.17 12.35
CA GLY A 215 -11.83 -18.54 11.20
C GLY A 215 -13.20 -17.94 11.53
N LEU A 216 -14.00 -18.59 12.41
CA LEU A 216 -15.30 -18.07 12.84
C LEU A 216 -15.16 -16.83 13.72
N MET A 217 -14.22 -16.87 14.67
CA MET A 217 -13.92 -15.69 15.50
C MET A 217 -13.36 -14.53 14.66
N ALA A 218 -12.54 -14.82 13.64
CA ALA A 218 -12.04 -13.82 12.71
C ALA A 218 -13.17 -13.21 11.85
N ALA A 219 -14.11 -14.04 11.37
CA ALA A 219 -15.28 -13.56 10.64
C ALA A 219 -16.14 -12.61 11.49
N LEU A 220 -16.40 -12.96 12.75
CA LEU A 220 -17.13 -12.10 13.68
C LEU A 220 -16.38 -10.82 14.00
N CYS A 221 -15.08 -10.89 14.29
CA CYS A 221 -14.24 -9.71 14.52
C CYS A 221 -14.31 -8.74 13.34
N VAL A 222 -14.07 -9.22 12.12
CA VAL A 222 -14.06 -8.38 10.92
C VAL A 222 -15.46 -7.87 10.59
N GLY A 223 -16.50 -8.71 10.71
CA GLY A 223 -17.89 -8.34 10.47
C GLY A 223 -18.33 -7.18 11.37
N TYR A 224 -18.09 -7.28 12.67
CA TYR A 224 -18.40 -6.20 13.61
C TYR A 224 -17.56 -4.94 13.33
N ALA A 225 -16.26 -5.08 13.04
CA ALA A 225 -15.40 -3.92 12.73
C ALA A 225 -15.93 -3.17 11.49
N LYS A 226 -16.27 -3.90 10.42
CA LYS A 226 -16.81 -3.32 9.17
C LYS A 226 -18.22 -2.75 9.31
N SER A 227 -19.03 -3.28 10.25
CA SER A 227 -20.32 -2.70 10.63
C SER A 227 -20.20 -1.48 11.56
N GLY A 228 -18.98 -1.13 12.00
CA GLY A 228 -18.71 -0.01 12.90
C GLY A 228 -18.98 -0.31 14.39
N LYS A 229 -19.10 -1.58 14.76
CA LYS A 229 -19.30 -2.09 16.13
C LYS A 229 -17.93 -2.52 16.70
N LEU A 230 -17.03 -1.53 16.90
CA LEU A 230 -15.63 -1.78 17.31
C LEU A 230 -15.49 -2.47 18.70
N PRO A 231 -16.31 -2.18 19.72
CA PRO A 231 -16.23 -2.90 20.99
C PRO A 231 -16.50 -4.40 20.87
N GLU A 232 -17.50 -4.79 20.07
CA GLU A 232 -17.84 -6.19 19.79
C GLU A 232 -16.72 -6.85 18.98
N ALA A 233 -16.20 -6.15 17.96
CA ALA A 233 -15.05 -6.61 17.17
C ALA A 233 -13.82 -6.87 18.05
N LYS A 234 -13.50 -5.94 18.96
CA LYS A 234 -12.40 -6.08 19.92
C LYS A 234 -12.55 -7.31 20.82
N THR A 235 -13.76 -7.60 21.25
CA THR A 235 -14.03 -8.78 22.07
C THR A 235 -13.57 -10.07 21.36
N PHE A 236 -13.87 -10.20 20.07
CA PHE A 236 -13.45 -11.37 19.29
C PHE A 236 -11.95 -11.34 18.95
N LEU A 237 -11.38 -10.15 18.71
CA LEU A 237 -9.93 -10.02 18.53
C LEU A 237 -9.17 -10.49 19.77
N LEU A 238 -9.56 -10.02 20.96
CA LEU A 238 -8.89 -10.43 22.21
C LEU A 238 -9.00 -11.94 22.45
N ARG A 239 -10.16 -12.55 22.15
CA ARG A 239 -10.33 -14.00 22.21
C ARG A 239 -9.41 -14.75 21.24
N LEU A 240 -9.24 -14.25 20.01
CA LEU A 240 -8.30 -14.80 19.03
C LEU A 240 -6.87 -14.73 19.55
N LEU A 241 -6.46 -13.56 20.05
CA LEU A 241 -5.12 -13.35 20.60
C LEU A 241 -4.86 -14.26 21.82
N ASP A 242 -5.88 -14.59 22.62
CA ASP A 242 -5.74 -15.48 23.78
C ASP A 242 -5.76 -16.97 23.42
N SER A 243 -6.62 -17.35 22.46
CA SER A 243 -6.88 -18.77 22.23
C SER A 243 -6.19 -19.33 20.97
N CYS A 244 -5.93 -18.50 19.98
CA CYS A 244 -5.39 -18.88 18.69
C CYS A 244 -4.29 -17.93 18.19
N PRO A 245 -3.30 -17.55 19.02
CA PRO A 245 -2.29 -16.55 18.66
C PRO A 245 -1.41 -16.97 17.47
N GLN A 246 -1.29 -18.27 17.20
CA GLN A 246 -0.47 -18.81 16.11
C GLN A 246 -1.23 -18.93 14.78
N ALA A 247 -2.55 -18.73 14.78
CA ALA A 247 -3.39 -18.90 13.59
C ALA A 247 -3.25 -17.73 12.62
N ALA A 248 -3.22 -18.02 11.32
CA ALA A 248 -3.18 -16.99 10.27
C ALA A 248 -4.43 -16.09 10.29
N GLU A 249 -5.56 -16.65 10.70
CA GLU A 249 -6.83 -15.93 10.89
C GLU A 249 -6.72 -14.81 11.93
N THR A 250 -5.89 -15.00 12.95
CA THR A 250 -5.64 -13.98 13.99
C THR A 250 -4.91 -12.78 13.40
N ALA A 251 -3.93 -13.01 12.54
CA ALA A 251 -3.22 -11.94 11.82
C ALA A 251 -4.18 -11.14 10.92
N LEU A 252 -5.02 -11.82 10.14
CA LEU A 252 -6.01 -11.17 9.28
C LEU A 252 -7.01 -10.35 10.09
N ALA A 253 -7.56 -10.93 11.17
CA ALA A 253 -8.52 -10.25 12.04
C ALA A 253 -7.91 -8.99 12.67
N PHE A 254 -6.67 -9.09 13.16
CA PHE A 254 -5.94 -7.95 13.72
C PHE A 254 -5.76 -6.84 12.67
N SER A 255 -5.22 -7.15 11.51
CA SER A 255 -4.94 -6.14 10.47
C SER A 255 -6.21 -5.41 10.04
N LEU A 256 -7.33 -6.12 9.83
CA LEU A 256 -8.60 -5.52 9.42
C LEU A 256 -9.28 -4.74 10.55
N TYR A 257 -9.24 -5.24 11.79
CA TYR A 257 -9.71 -4.51 12.96
C TYR A 257 -8.92 -3.21 13.17
N ASN A 258 -7.59 -3.30 13.17
CA ASN A 258 -6.72 -2.16 13.43
C ASN A 258 -6.88 -1.05 12.37
N TYR A 259 -7.11 -1.42 11.12
CA TYR A 259 -7.42 -0.47 10.06
C TYR A 259 -8.73 0.31 10.35
N GLU A 260 -9.81 -0.37 10.77
CA GLU A 260 -11.07 0.30 11.12
C GLU A 260 -10.94 1.14 12.41
N TYR A 261 -10.16 0.66 13.37
CA TYR A 261 -9.85 1.41 14.59
C TYR A 261 -9.09 2.71 14.26
N TYR A 262 -8.05 2.64 13.43
CA TYR A 262 -7.32 3.82 12.98
C TYR A 262 -8.23 4.84 12.27
N LYS A 263 -9.10 4.36 11.38
CA LYS A 263 -10.07 5.21 10.68
C LYS A 263 -11.04 5.93 11.64
N SER A 264 -11.36 5.32 12.77
CA SER A 264 -12.33 5.88 13.74
C SER A 264 -11.70 6.80 14.77
N SER A 265 -10.49 6.47 15.25
CA SER A 265 -9.83 7.10 16.39
C SER A 265 -8.65 8.00 16.02
N SER A 266 -8.12 7.86 14.81
CA SER A 266 -6.83 8.43 14.37
C SER A 266 -5.63 7.98 15.24
N LYS A 267 -5.79 6.90 16.03
CA LYS A 267 -4.73 6.27 16.80
C LYS A 267 -4.27 4.99 16.12
N GLN A 268 -2.99 4.71 16.15
CA GLN A 268 -2.41 3.58 15.44
C GLN A 268 -2.85 2.23 15.99
N ILE A 269 -2.95 2.08 17.31
CA ILE A 269 -3.32 0.84 17.98
C ILE A 269 -3.84 1.13 19.40
N GLU A 270 -4.73 0.30 19.91
CA GLU A 270 -5.12 0.35 21.32
C GLU A 270 -4.05 -0.26 22.22
N GLU A 271 -3.84 0.35 23.38
CA GLU A 271 -2.74 -0.01 24.29
C GLU A 271 -2.82 -1.45 24.79
N ASP A 272 -4.00 -1.93 25.19
CA ASP A 272 -4.19 -3.31 25.67
C ASP A 272 -4.00 -4.35 24.56
N VAL A 273 -4.39 -4.03 23.32
CA VAL A 273 -4.11 -4.87 22.15
C VAL A 273 -2.59 -4.91 21.88
N ARG A 274 -1.92 -3.77 21.95
CA ARG A 274 -0.46 -3.66 21.77
C ARG A 274 0.31 -4.50 22.78
N GLN A 275 -0.05 -4.40 24.07
CA GLN A 275 0.58 -5.17 25.14
C GLN A 275 0.38 -6.70 24.95
N LYS A 276 -0.82 -7.09 24.51
CA LYS A 276 -1.13 -8.49 24.22
C LYS A 276 -0.32 -9.03 23.04
N LEU A 277 -0.20 -8.23 21.97
CA LEU A 277 0.67 -8.57 20.82
C LEU A 277 2.13 -8.74 21.26
N ALA A 278 2.63 -7.85 22.11
CA ALA A 278 3.99 -7.96 22.64
C ALA A 278 4.21 -9.24 23.44
N ALA A 279 3.24 -9.64 24.27
CA ALA A 279 3.31 -10.90 25.01
C ALA A 279 3.31 -12.11 24.06
N ILE A 280 2.47 -12.11 23.03
CA ILE A 280 2.41 -13.15 22.00
C ILE A 280 3.75 -13.24 21.26
N PHE A 281 4.30 -12.10 20.86
CA PHE A 281 5.59 -12.03 20.17
C PHE A 281 6.74 -12.64 20.98
N LYS A 282 6.73 -12.42 22.29
CA LYS A 282 7.69 -13.04 23.22
C LYS A 282 7.52 -14.56 23.33
N GLN A 283 6.29 -15.00 23.47
CA GLN A 283 5.96 -16.40 23.79
C GLN A 283 5.96 -17.31 22.55
N TRP A 284 5.47 -16.79 21.41
CA TRP A 284 5.34 -17.53 20.15
C TRP A 284 6.00 -16.78 18.98
N PRO A 285 7.34 -16.77 18.95
CA PRO A 285 8.07 -16.05 17.89
C PRO A 285 7.79 -16.57 16.48
N ASP A 286 7.28 -17.81 16.35
CA ASP A 286 6.92 -18.43 15.08
C ASP A 286 5.45 -18.23 14.68
N ALA A 287 4.65 -17.50 15.48
CA ALA A 287 3.25 -17.26 15.16
C ALA A 287 3.08 -16.57 13.81
N ALA A 288 2.05 -16.95 13.04
CA ALA A 288 1.71 -16.34 11.76
C ALA A 288 1.49 -14.81 11.86
N LEU A 289 1.06 -14.33 13.03
CA LEU A 289 0.92 -12.91 13.35
C LEU A 289 2.23 -12.13 13.16
N VAL A 290 3.39 -12.76 13.38
CA VAL A 290 4.72 -12.15 13.22
C VAL A 290 5.09 -11.98 11.73
N ASP A 291 4.47 -12.73 10.84
CA ASP A 291 4.68 -12.59 9.39
C ASP A 291 3.96 -11.33 8.83
N ASP A 292 3.03 -10.72 9.59
CA ASP A 292 2.36 -9.48 9.20
C ASP A 292 3.26 -8.27 9.52
N PRO A 293 3.68 -7.49 8.51
CA PRO A 293 4.58 -6.34 8.71
C PRO A 293 3.95 -5.22 9.53
N ASN A 294 2.62 -5.08 9.52
CA ASN A 294 1.93 -4.07 10.33
C ASN A 294 2.04 -4.46 11.81
N VAL A 295 1.86 -5.75 12.14
CA VAL A 295 2.07 -6.24 13.51
C VAL A 295 3.48 -5.92 13.96
N THR A 296 4.50 -6.30 13.18
CA THR A 296 5.91 -6.07 13.55
C THR A 296 6.23 -4.58 13.65
N TYR A 297 5.61 -3.73 12.83
CA TYR A 297 5.73 -2.27 12.96
C TYR A 297 5.18 -1.77 14.31
N TYR A 298 3.95 -2.14 14.67
CA TYR A 298 3.34 -1.67 15.92
C TYR A 298 4.08 -2.14 17.16
N ILE A 299 4.53 -3.41 17.17
CA ILE A 299 5.27 -3.94 18.32
C ILE A 299 6.73 -3.46 18.38
N SER A 300 7.34 -3.02 17.28
CA SER A 300 8.73 -2.50 17.29
C SER A 300 8.91 -1.30 18.22
N LYS A 301 7.85 -0.57 18.48
CA LYS A 301 7.82 0.59 19.38
C LYS A 301 7.51 0.23 20.85
N VAL A 302 7.31 -1.08 21.17
CA VAL A 302 7.03 -1.55 22.53
C VAL A 302 8.32 -1.59 23.36
N PRO A 303 8.43 -0.81 24.46
CA PRO A 303 9.67 -0.75 25.23
C PRO A 303 10.07 -2.06 25.91
N GLU A 304 9.09 -2.90 26.25
CA GLU A 304 9.26 -4.17 26.98
C GLU A 304 9.85 -5.29 26.12
N LEU A 305 9.93 -5.10 24.79
CA LEU A 305 10.59 -6.04 23.88
C LEU A 305 12.05 -5.67 23.68
N SER A 306 12.94 -6.61 23.93
CA SER A 306 14.38 -6.45 23.70
C SER A 306 14.74 -6.72 22.23
N VAL A 307 15.92 -6.26 21.80
CA VAL A 307 16.49 -6.63 20.50
C VAL A 307 16.56 -8.15 20.32
N ALA A 308 16.91 -8.89 21.39
CA ALA A 308 16.95 -10.36 21.34
C ALA A 308 15.57 -11.00 21.08
N ASP A 309 14.46 -10.39 21.56
CA ASP A 309 13.11 -10.87 21.26
C ASP A 309 12.83 -10.73 19.76
N PHE A 310 13.20 -9.59 19.15
CA PHE A 310 13.03 -9.37 17.72
C PHE A 310 13.92 -10.29 16.88
N GLU A 311 15.17 -10.52 17.28
CA GLU A 311 16.06 -11.45 16.59
C GLU A 311 15.50 -12.86 16.58
N ARG A 312 15.04 -13.34 17.72
CA ARG A 312 14.46 -14.68 17.86
C ARG A 312 13.27 -14.88 16.90
N ALA A 313 12.47 -13.85 16.71
CA ALA A 313 11.30 -13.90 15.84
C ALA A 313 11.64 -13.67 14.36
N LEU A 314 12.48 -12.69 14.04
CA LEU A 314 12.68 -12.23 12.67
C LEU A 314 13.86 -12.89 11.94
N LEU A 315 15.00 -13.16 12.61
CA LEU A 315 16.18 -13.74 11.94
C LEU A 315 15.91 -15.06 11.21
N PRO A 316 15.19 -16.05 11.80
CA PRO A 316 14.87 -17.27 11.07
C PRO A 316 14.07 -17.00 9.78
N ARG A 317 13.19 -15.99 9.81
CA ARG A 317 12.39 -15.60 8.65
C ARG A 317 13.22 -14.95 7.55
N TYR A 318 14.19 -14.11 7.93
CA TYR A 318 15.17 -13.55 6.99
C TYR A 318 15.98 -14.66 6.31
N GLN A 319 16.47 -15.63 7.08
CA GLN A 319 17.25 -16.76 6.56
C GLN A 319 16.45 -17.64 5.60
N GLN A 320 15.16 -17.80 5.86
CA GLN A 320 14.24 -18.61 5.05
C GLN A 320 13.62 -17.82 3.87
N GLY A 321 13.92 -16.53 3.72
CA GLY A 321 13.32 -15.66 2.70
C GLY A 321 11.80 -15.50 2.86
N ARG A 322 11.27 -15.61 4.08
CA ARG A 322 9.83 -15.55 4.39
C ARG A 322 9.33 -14.13 4.66
N ILE A 323 10.22 -13.17 4.88
CA ILE A 323 9.83 -11.78 5.14
C ILE A 323 9.37 -11.13 3.84
N PRO A 324 8.17 -10.51 3.79
CA PRO A 324 7.74 -9.68 2.67
C PRO A 324 8.69 -8.51 2.44
N TYR A 325 8.81 -8.03 1.19
CA TYR A 325 9.77 -6.96 0.84
C TYR A 325 9.64 -5.71 1.72
N HIS A 326 8.43 -5.32 2.10
CA HIS A 326 8.14 -4.16 2.94
C HIS A 326 8.40 -4.40 4.45
N GLY A 327 8.95 -5.53 4.81
CA GLY A 327 9.43 -5.86 6.14
C GLY A 327 10.92 -6.17 6.21
N LEU A 328 11.62 -6.12 5.06
CA LEU A 328 13.05 -6.47 5.00
C LEU A 328 13.94 -5.47 5.76
N ASP A 329 13.49 -4.24 5.90
CA ASP A 329 14.17 -3.18 6.63
C ASP A 329 13.81 -3.14 8.13
N ARG A 330 12.87 -3.97 8.59
CA ARG A 330 12.34 -3.89 9.95
C ARG A 330 13.38 -4.18 11.03
N LEU A 331 14.15 -5.24 10.89
CA LEU A 331 15.16 -5.59 11.90
C LEU A 331 16.31 -4.58 11.94
N PRO A 332 16.88 -4.13 10.79
CA PRO A 332 17.82 -3.00 10.78
C PRO A 332 17.26 -1.73 11.43
N GLU A 333 15.99 -1.37 11.17
CA GLU A 333 15.34 -0.23 11.81
C GLU A 333 15.29 -0.37 13.33
N ILE A 334 14.94 -1.55 13.85
CA ILE A 334 14.91 -1.83 15.28
C ILE A 334 16.29 -1.66 15.91
N TYR A 335 17.34 -2.18 15.28
CA TYR A 335 18.71 -2.01 15.76
C TYR A 335 19.11 -0.53 15.86
N ILE A 336 18.76 0.27 14.84
CA ILE A 336 19.03 1.71 14.79
C ILE A 336 18.23 2.46 15.87
N ASP A 337 16.94 2.21 15.97
CA ASP A 337 16.04 2.89 16.92
C ASP A 337 16.42 2.57 18.38
N ARG A 338 16.87 1.33 18.65
CA ARG A 338 17.34 0.90 19.97
C ARG A 338 18.79 1.31 20.25
N LYS A 339 19.49 1.82 19.24
CA LYS A 339 20.93 2.14 19.28
C LYS A 339 21.79 0.93 19.69
N GLU A 340 21.37 -0.23 19.26
CA GLU A 340 22.04 -1.51 19.51
C GLU A 340 22.41 -2.15 18.16
N LYS A 341 23.56 -2.84 18.09
CA LYS A 341 24.00 -3.60 16.91
C LYS A 341 23.98 -2.78 15.59
N ALA A 342 24.43 -1.54 15.65
CA ALA A 342 24.48 -0.65 14.49
C ALA A 342 25.33 -1.21 13.33
N ASP A 343 26.40 -1.96 13.63
CA ASP A 343 27.22 -2.72 12.69
C ASP A 343 26.43 -3.79 11.95
N SER A 344 25.58 -4.55 12.68
CA SER A 344 24.68 -5.54 12.09
C SER A 344 23.61 -4.88 11.21
N ALA A 345 23.04 -3.75 11.66
CA ALA A 345 22.12 -2.96 10.85
C ALA A 345 22.78 -2.50 9.55
N LYS A 346 24.00 -1.95 9.62
CA LYS A 346 24.80 -1.52 8.45
C LYS A 346 25.00 -2.70 7.48
N ALA A 347 25.46 -3.85 7.98
CA ALA A 347 25.70 -5.03 7.14
C ALA A 347 24.44 -5.51 6.42
N MET A 348 23.29 -5.56 7.12
CA MET A 348 22.01 -5.94 6.53
C MET A 348 21.55 -4.94 5.47
N LEU A 349 21.65 -3.64 5.74
CA LEU A 349 21.24 -2.57 4.82
C LEU A 349 22.13 -2.55 3.57
N VAL A 350 23.44 -2.68 3.70
CA VAL A 350 24.38 -2.75 2.56
C VAL A 350 24.02 -3.93 1.66
N ARG A 351 23.76 -5.10 2.24
CA ARG A 351 23.33 -6.27 1.48
C ARG A 351 22.00 -6.00 0.77
N LEU A 352 21.02 -5.45 1.48
CA LEU A 352 19.68 -5.17 0.96
C LEU A 352 19.73 -4.14 -0.19
N ILE A 353 20.53 -3.08 -0.06
CA ILE A 353 20.76 -2.09 -1.11
C ILE A 353 21.41 -2.73 -2.35
N ARG A 354 22.43 -3.57 -2.17
CA ARG A 354 23.06 -4.30 -3.26
C ARG A 354 22.07 -5.22 -3.97
N ASP A 355 21.35 -6.05 -3.22
CA ASP A 355 20.37 -7.00 -3.74
C ASP A 355 19.22 -6.26 -4.48
N TRP A 356 19.00 -5.00 -4.13
CA TRP A 356 18.08 -4.11 -4.83
C TRP A 356 18.67 -3.59 -6.14
N GLN A 357 19.93 -3.14 -6.11
CA GLN A 357 20.63 -2.56 -7.27
C GLN A 357 20.95 -3.59 -8.36
N ASP A 358 21.28 -4.82 -7.97
CA ASP A 358 21.55 -5.92 -8.92
C ASP A 358 20.26 -6.64 -9.38
N GLY A 359 19.11 -6.24 -8.85
CA GLY A 359 17.80 -6.78 -9.21
C GLY A 359 17.47 -8.15 -8.60
N SER A 360 18.30 -8.71 -7.70
CA SER A 360 18.01 -9.99 -7.05
C SER A 360 16.74 -9.93 -6.21
N ILE A 361 16.41 -8.79 -5.60
CA ILE A 361 15.11 -8.58 -4.94
C ILE A 361 13.95 -8.63 -5.93
N ASN A 362 14.13 -8.13 -7.15
CA ASN A 362 13.10 -8.19 -8.17
C ASN A 362 12.71 -9.62 -8.54
N HIS A 363 13.67 -10.54 -8.58
CA HIS A 363 13.39 -11.94 -8.78
C HIS A 363 12.47 -12.51 -7.72
N GLN A 364 12.69 -12.11 -6.46
CA GLN A 364 11.96 -12.66 -5.34
C GLN A 364 10.61 -11.97 -5.13
N TYR A 365 10.54 -10.64 -5.21
CA TYR A 365 9.37 -9.87 -4.78
C TYR A 365 8.64 -9.15 -5.90
N ARG A 366 9.27 -8.96 -7.05
CA ARG A 366 8.74 -8.30 -8.23
C ARG A 366 8.03 -6.99 -7.94
N LEU A 367 8.80 -5.95 -7.87
CA LEU A 367 8.35 -4.62 -7.55
C LEU A 367 8.18 -3.80 -8.84
N SER A 368 7.16 -2.95 -8.88
CA SER A 368 7.00 -1.99 -9.97
C SER A 368 8.13 -0.95 -9.93
N PRO A 369 8.52 -0.34 -11.06
CA PRO A 369 9.52 0.72 -11.10
C PRO A 369 9.23 1.89 -10.14
N GLY A 370 7.96 2.23 -9.89
CA GLY A 370 7.57 3.27 -8.93
C GLY A 370 7.95 2.94 -7.47
N HIS A 371 7.98 1.67 -7.09
CA HIS A 371 8.43 1.26 -5.76
C HIS A 371 9.93 1.52 -5.54
N TYR A 372 10.73 1.50 -6.60
CA TYR A 372 12.16 1.79 -6.52
C TYR A 372 12.45 3.21 -6.06
N SER A 373 11.70 4.19 -6.57
CA SER A 373 11.93 5.60 -6.27
C SER A 373 11.72 5.96 -4.80
N MET A 374 10.97 5.13 -4.06
CA MET A 374 10.70 5.35 -2.64
C MET A 374 11.59 4.49 -1.71
N TYR A 375 11.82 3.23 -2.09
CA TYR A 375 12.41 2.27 -1.16
C TYR A 375 13.93 2.45 -1.00
N LEU A 376 14.64 2.66 -2.09
CA LEU A 376 16.10 2.85 -2.04
C LEU A 376 16.52 4.10 -1.26
N PRO A 377 15.89 5.29 -1.43
CA PRO A 377 16.15 6.44 -0.57
C PRO A 377 15.91 6.17 0.93
N SER A 378 14.86 5.39 1.27
CA SER A 378 14.59 4.99 2.65
C SER A 378 15.70 4.11 3.23
N LEU A 379 16.20 3.14 2.45
CA LEU A 379 17.32 2.29 2.88
C LEU A 379 18.61 3.09 3.07
N LEU A 380 18.90 4.05 2.17
CA LEU A 380 20.05 4.94 2.28
C LEU A 380 19.93 5.88 3.50
N GLN A 381 18.74 6.35 3.81
CA GLN A 381 18.46 7.12 5.03
C GLN A 381 18.78 6.29 6.28
N MET A 382 18.32 5.04 6.34
CA MET A 382 18.62 4.16 7.46
C MET A 382 20.11 3.84 7.55
N LEU A 383 20.77 3.62 6.41
CA LEU A 383 22.21 3.37 6.37
C LEU A 383 23.00 4.58 6.88
N ALA A 384 22.61 5.80 6.51
CA ALA A 384 23.19 7.03 7.06
C ALA A 384 22.99 7.14 8.58
N LYS A 385 21.84 6.74 9.11
CA LYS A 385 21.60 6.66 10.57
C LYS A 385 22.53 5.64 11.25
N ALA A 386 22.70 4.47 10.65
CA ALA A 386 23.61 3.44 11.18
C ALA A 386 25.05 3.94 11.21
N ASN A 387 25.53 4.57 10.12
CA ASN A 387 26.87 5.17 10.08
C ASN A 387 27.07 6.27 11.14
N LEU A 388 26.05 7.10 11.39
CA LEU A 388 26.10 8.10 12.47
C LEU A 388 26.25 7.47 13.85
N LEU A 389 25.59 6.34 14.12
CA LEU A 389 25.73 5.60 15.36
C LEU A 389 27.13 4.99 15.52
N LEU A 390 27.74 4.58 14.40
CA LEU A 390 29.10 4.02 14.35
C LEU A 390 30.18 5.12 14.30
N GLN A 391 29.81 6.40 14.28
CA GLN A 391 30.69 7.57 14.13
C GLN A 391 31.47 7.60 12.79
N GLU A 392 30.92 6.94 11.77
CA GLU A 392 31.43 6.93 10.40
C GLU A 392 30.78 8.11 9.63
N PHE A 393 31.27 9.32 9.88
CA PHE A 393 30.58 10.54 9.45
C PHE A 393 30.65 10.74 7.93
N ASP A 394 31.77 10.40 7.29
CA ASP A 394 31.94 10.54 5.84
C ASP A 394 31.03 9.60 5.07
N GLU A 395 30.86 8.38 5.54
CA GLU A 395 29.92 7.42 4.99
C GLU A 395 28.47 7.88 5.20
N ALA A 396 28.15 8.43 6.37
CA ALA A 396 26.81 8.99 6.63
C ALA A 396 26.49 10.14 5.66
N ILE A 397 27.44 11.03 5.40
CA ILE A 397 27.33 12.12 4.41
C ILE A 397 27.11 11.55 3.02
N THR A 398 27.91 10.55 2.64
CA THR A 398 27.84 9.90 1.32
C THR A 398 26.46 9.27 1.09
N HIS A 399 25.97 8.47 2.05
CA HIS A 399 24.68 7.78 1.89
C HIS A 399 23.49 8.75 1.93
N ALA A 400 23.51 9.77 2.80
CA ALA A 400 22.48 10.79 2.81
C ALA A 400 22.45 11.56 1.49
N SER A 401 23.62 11.93 0.94
CA SER A 401 23.73 12.62 -0.35
C SER A 401 23.24 11.76 -1.52
N ALA A 402 23.54 10.45 -1.52
CA ALA A 402 23.05 9.51 -2.52
C ALA A 402 21.50 9.39 -2.47
N GLY A 403 20.93 9.32 -1.25
CA GLY A 403 19.47 9.32 -1.06
C GLY A 403 18.82 10.60 -1.60
N MET A 404 19.42 11.76 -1.34
CA MET A 404 18.93 13.05 -1.86
C MET A 404 18.99 13.10 -3.38
N ALA A 405 20.08 12.61 -4.00
CA ALA A 405 20.24 12.60 -5.45
C ALA A 405 19.17 11.73 -6.15
N LEU A 406 18.79 10.60 -5.54
CA LEU A 406 17.71 9.73 -6.05
C LEU A 406 16.32 10.36 -5.94
N LEU A 407 16.13 11.27 -4.99
CA LEU A 407 14.85 11.93 -4.76
C LEU A 407 14.64 13.17 -5.63
N ALA A 408 15.70 13.75 -6.17
CA ALA A 408 15.65 14.99 -6.93
C ALA A 408 14.63 14.90 -8.08
N GLY A 409 13.60 15.75 -8.04
CA GLY A 409 12.49 15.77 -9.00
C GLY A 409 11.49 14.61 -8.88
N SER A 410 11.63 13.73 -7.86
CA SER A 410 10.67 12.66 -7.63
C SER A 410 9.46 13.14 -6.84
N ASN A 411 8.33 12.41 -6.95
CA ASN A 411 7.11 12.65 -6.16
C ASN A 411 7.33 12.47 -4.65
N TYR A 412 8.44 11.87 -4.22
CA TYR A 412 8.75 11.53 -2.83
C TYR A 412 9.77 12.48 -2.19
N GLU A 413 10.29 13.45 -2.94
CA GLU A 413 11.31 14.38 -2.46
C GLU A 413 10.88 15.07 -1.15
N GLY A 414 9.68 15.63 -1.11
CA GLY A 414 9.16 16.33 0.07
C GLY A 414 9.03 15.46 1.34
N ASN A 415 9.00 14.13 1.19
CA ASN A 415 8.85 13.21 2.30
C ASN A 415 10.18 12.83 2.95
N PHE A 416 11.23 12.64 2.16
CA PHE A 416 12.52 12.13 2.63
C PHE A 416 13.61 13.19 2.70
N LEU A 417 13.52 14.22 1.87
CA LEU A 417 14.57 15.26 1.80
C LEU A 417 14.82 15.95 3.16
N PRO A 418 13.80 16.33 3.95
CA PRO A 418 14.05 16.96 5.26
C PRO A 418 14.85 16.07 6.21
N ASP A 419 14.55 14.79 6.26
CA ASP A 419 15.23 13.85 7.15
C ASP A 419 16.67 13.57 6.68
N LEU A 420 16.89 13.44 5.37
CA LEU A 420 18.22 13.25 4.80
C LEU A 420 19.09 14.49 5.00
N LEU A 421 18.53 15.70 4.84
CA LEU A 421 19.22 16.96 5.16
C LEU A 421 19.60 17.00 6.64
N ALA A 422 18.69 16.65 7.55
CA ALA A 422 18.96 16.64 8.99
C ALA A 422 20.10 15.67 9.34
N LEU A 423 20.10 14.47 8.75
CA LEU A 423 21.14 13.47 8.96
C LEU A 423 22.49 13.95 8.43
N ARG A 424 22.51 14.51 7.22
CA ARG A 424 23.76 15.01 6.62
C ARG A 424 24.31 16.20 7.36
N ALA A 425 23.47 17.15 7.77
CA ALA A 425 23.86 18.29 8.60
C ALA A 425 24.46 17.82 9.93
N LEU A 426 23.84 16.81 10.59
CA LEU A 426 24.38 16.25 11.81
C LEU A 426 25.73 15.55 11.59
N ALA A 427 25.90 14.84 10.50
CA ALA A 427 27.15 14.18 10.14
C ALA A 427 28.26 15.21 9.88
N TYR A 428 28.00 16.26 9.09
CA TYR A 428 28.94 17.38 8.89
C TYR A 428 29.31 18.06 10.20
N LYS A 429 28.33 18.35 11.06
CA LYS A 429 28.58 18.95 12.38
C LYS A 429 29.51 18.09 13.23
N ARG A 430 29.30 16.77 13.27
CA ARG A 430 30.14 15.84 14.06
C ARG A 430 31.53 15.63 13.44
N ALA A 431 31.63 15.73 12.12
CA ALA A 431 32.92 15.71 11.40
C ALA A 431 33.70 17.05 11.53
N GLY A 432 33.10 18.07 12.18
CA GLY A 432 33.75 19.39 12.34
C GLY A 432 33.57 20.33 11.14
N ASN A 433 32.84 19.92 10.10
CA ASN A 433 32.56 20.74 8.92
C ASN A 433 31.31 21.58 9.13
N LEU A 434 31.45 22.66 9.90
CA LEU A 434 30.33 23.46 10.37
C LEU A 434 29.71 24.31 9.25
N ASP A 435 30.45 24.74 8.26
CA ASP A 435 29.95 25.50 7.11
C ASP A 435 28.98 24.63 6.28
N MET A 436 29.35 23.38 5.98
CA MET A 436 28.48 22.47 5.26
C MET A 436 27.23 22.07 6.10
N ALA A 437 27.42 21.90 7.41
CA ALA A 437 26.29 21.66 8.32
C ALA A 437 25.31 22.84 8.28
N LEU A 438 25.82 24.09 8.27
CA LEU A 438 24.98 25.28 8.20
C LEU A 438 24.20 25.36 6.89
N GLU A 439 24.82 25.01 5.75
CA GLU A 439 24.12 24.99 4.47
C GLU A 439 22.95 23.99 4.46
N ASP A 440 23.14 22.80 4.98
CA ASP A 440 22.06 21.82 5.11
C ASP A 440 20.97 22.25 6.10
N TYR A 441 21.35 22.85 7.23
CA TYR A 441 20.36 23.40 8.17
C TYR A 441 19.58 24.58 7.56
N LYS A 442 20.19 25.41 6.74
CA LYS A 442 19.50 26.49 5.99
C LYS A 442 18.50 25.90 5.00
N GLN A 443 18.87 24.83 4.28
CA GLN A 443 17.93 24.13 3.40
C GLN A 443 16.80 23.48 4.19
N LEU A 444 17.12 22.81 5.28
CA LEU A 444 16.13 22.17 6.15
C LEU A 444 15.13 23.20 6.73
N TYR A 445 15.61 24.36 7.15
CA TYR A 445 14.76 25.46 7.59
C TYR A 445 13.78 25.90 6.49
N LYS A 446 14.23 25.96 5.22
CA LYS A 446 13.37 26.27 4.07
C LYS A 446 12.29 25.21 3.81
N THR A 447 12.46 23.97 4.26
CA THR A 447 11.41 22.94 4.16
C THR A 447 10.32 23.09 5.22
N GLY A 448 10.44 24.05 6.15
CA GLY A 448 9.46 24.30 7.22
C GLY A 448 9.81 23.70 8.57
N LYS A 449 10.99 23.13 8.72
CA LYS A 449 11.50 22.61 9.99
C LYS A 449 12.08 23.75 10.84
N GLU A 450 11.20 24.55 11.48
CA GLU A 450 11.59 25.70 12.30
C GLU A 450 12.42 25.29 13.52
N GLU A 451 12.25 24.07 14.03
CA GLU A 451 13.01 23.53 15.16
C GLU A 451 14.52 23.45 14.91
N VAL A 452 14.96 23.51 13.64
CA VAL A 452 16.38 23.52 13.28
C VAL A 452 17.08 24.85 13.62
N LEU A 453 16.31 25.90 13.94
CA LEU A 453 16.84 27.22 14.25
C LEU A 453 17.84 27.21 15.42
N ASP A 454 17.58 26.40 16.44
CA ASP A 454 18.50 26.26 17.58
C ASP A 454 19.83 25.61 17.15
N SER A 455 19.78 24.66 16.21
CA SER A 455 20.99 24.07 15.62
C SER A 455 21.77 25.10 14.80
N ILE A 456 21.10 25.96 14.04
CA ILE A 456 21.72 27.08 13.31
C ILE A 456 22.39 28.04 14.30
N LYS A 457 21.67 28.50 15.31
CA LYS A 457 22.22 29.40 16.35
C LYS A 457 23.46 28.83 17.02
N ALA A 458 23.45 27.54 17.31
CA ALA A 458 24.54 26.88 18.02
C ALA A 458 25.85 26.81 17.22
N ILE A 459 25.79 26.71 15.88
CA ILE A 459 27.00 26.58 15.04
C ILE A 459 27.37 27.87 14.32
N PHE A 460 26.42 28.79 14.14
CA PHE A 460 26.62 30.06 13.42
C PHE A 460 27.87 30.82 13.83
N PRO A 461 28.24 30.98 15.14
CA PRO A 461 29.43 31.73 15.56
C PRO A 461 30.76 31.12 15.06
N TYR A 462 30.74 29.89 14.62
CA TYR A 462 31.92 29.13 14.19
C TYR A 462 31.96 28.91 12.68
N CYS A 463 31.01 29.50 11.92
CA CYS A 463 30.89 29.33 10.49
C CYS A 463 31.42 30.54 9.73
N THR A 464 31.93 30.31 8.52
CA THR A 464 32.33 31.34 7.58
C THR A 464 31.11 31.85 6.82
N VAL A 465 30.48 32.92 7.29
CA VAL A 465 29.26 33.48 6.73
C VAL A 465 29.39 34.99 6.48
N GLN A 466 28.58 35.48 5.53
CA GLN A 466 28.55 36.92 5.18
C GLN A 466 27.61 37.73 6.09
N GLU A 467 26.61 37.07 6.67
CA GLU A 467 25.62 37.69 7.56
C GLU A 467 26.28 38.10 8.89
N LYS A 468 25.91 39.30 9.37
CA LYS A 468 26.50 39.90 10.58
C LYS A 468 26.11 39.16 11.86
N ASN A 469 24.94 38.54 11.87
CA ASN A 469 24.40 37.75 12.98
C ASN A 469 23.35 36.74 12.49
N VAL A 470 22.91 35.88 13.37
CA VAL A 470 21.95 34.82 13.05
C VAL A 470 20.57 35.38 12.69
N GLU A 471 20.16 36.50 13.25
CA GLU A 471 18.90 37.19 12.95
C GLU A 471 18.89 37.69 11.50
N ALA A 472 20.01 38.28 11.04
CA ALA A 472 20.18 38.70 9.64
C ALA A 472 20.14 37.49 8.69
N LEU A 473 20.78 36.37 9.06
CA LEU A 473 20.71 35.12 8.30
C LEU A 473 19.26 34.62 8.19
N VAL A 474 18.54 34.51 9.30
CA VAL A 474 17.16 34.06 9.34
C VAL A 474 16.23 34.97 8.52
N ALA A 475 16.41 36.29 8.64
CA ALA A 475 15.68 37.28 7.83
C ALA A 475 15.96 37.10 6.33
N SER A 476 17.23 36.79 5.96
CA SER A 476 17.58 36.49 4.57
C SER A 476 16.93 35.21 4.04
N LEU A 477 16.82 34.19 4.88
CA LEU A 477 16.15 32.93 4.52
C LEU A 477 14.65 33.14 4.30
N HIS A 478 13.98 33.93 5.13
CA HIS A 478 12.58 34.31 4.92
C HIS A 478 12.40 35.10 3.62
N LYS A 479 13.27 36.10 3.35
CA LYS A 479 13.18 36.95 2.15
C LYS A 479 13.41 36.17 0.86
N LYS A 480 14.40 35.26 0.83
CA LYS A 480 14.67 34.38 -0.33
C LYS A 480 13.60 33.33 -0.60
N ALA A 481 12.87 32.89 0.42
CA ALA A 481 11.72 31.99 0.23
C ALA A 481 10.57 32.66 -0.56
N VAL A 482 10.46 33.98 -0.48
CA VAL A 482 9.48 34.80 -1.24
C VAL A 482 9.98 35.13 -2.65
N THR A 483 11.31 35.24 -2.84
CA THR A 483 11.93 35.63 -4.12
C THR A 483 12.68 34.48 -4.81
N GLY A 484 12.55 33.25 -4.30
CA GLY A 484 13.19 32.05 -4.87
C GLY A 484 12.94 32.00 -6.37
N THR A 485 14.02 32.06 -7.12
CA THR A 485 14.15 32.15 -8.57
C THR A 485 13.06 31.35 -9.30
N ALA A 486 12.14 32.10 -9.94
CA ALA A 486 11.05 31.58 -10.74
C ALA A 486 11.50 30.83 -12.02
N GLU A 487 12.77 30.52 -12.14
CA GLU A 487 13.35 30.07 -13.41
C GLU A 487 13.15 28.58 -13.73
N HIS A 488 12.68 27.74 -12.80
CA HIS A 488 12.43 26.31 -13.06
C HIS A 488 11.25 25.69 -12.28
N LEU A 489 10.30 26.48 -11.78
CA LEU A 489 9.11 25.90 -11.18
C LEU A 489 8.12 25.46 -12.26
N GLU A 490 7.75 24.17 -12.27
CA GLU A 490 6.76 23.62 -13.17
C GLU A 490 5.38 24.27 -12.91
N LEU A 491 4.71 24.75 -13.95
CA LEU A 491 3.34 25.23 -13.85
C LEU A 491 2.41 24.06 -13.53
N ALA A 492 1.51 24.27 -12.59
CA ALA A 492 0.50 23.27 -12.27
C ALA A 492 -0.40 23.04 -13.51
N PRO A 493 -0.69 21.77 -13.87
CA PRO A 493 -1.65 21.47 -14.92
C PRO A 493 -2.99 22.14 -14.63
N ASP A 494 -3.53 22.90 -15.60
CA ASP A 494 -4.86 23.50 -15.44
C ASP A 494 -5.93 22.40 -15.47
N PHE A 495 -6.97 22.59 -14.68
CA PHE A 495 -8.11 21.70 -14.68
C PHE A 495 -9.42 22.44 -14.42
N THR A 496 -10.50 21.81 -14.88
CA THR A 496 -11.88 22.22 -14.57
C THR A 496 -12.61 21.01 -14.01
N GLY A 497 -13.25 21.17 -12.86
CA GLY A 497 -14.04 20.13 -12.21
C GLY A 497 -15.34 20.70 -11.62
N LYS A 498 -16.14 19.81 -11.00
CA LYS A 498 -17.35 20.19 -10.27
C LYS A 498 -17.17 19.88 -8.79
N ASP A 499 -17.60 20.79 -7.94
CA ASP A 499 -17.69 20.50 -6.50
C ASP A 499 -18.98 19.70 -6.18
N LEU A 500 -19.14 19.30 -4.93
CA LEU A 500 -20.30 18.53 -4.48
C LEU A 500 -21.64 19.28 -4.62
N GLN A 501 -21.61 20.60 -4.77
CA GLN A 501 -22.78 21.45 -5.02
C GLN A 501 -23.01 21.70 -6.53
N GLY A 502 -22.18 21.11 -7.41
CA GLY A 502 -22.23 21.27 -8.85
C GLY A 502 -21.61 22.57 -9.38
N ARG A 503 -20.98 23.38 -8.52
CA ARG A 503 -20.28 24.60 -8.91
C ARG A 503 -18.99 24.25 -9.65
N THR A 504 -18.68 25.05 -10.66
CA THR A 504 -17.44 24.86 -11.42
C THR A 504 -16.24 25.36 -10.60
N VAL A 505 -15.22 24.52 -10.48
CA VAL A 505 -13.91 24.84 -9.93
C VAL A 505 -12.90 24.75 -11.08
N GLN A 506 -12.20 25.85 -11.37
CA GLN A 506 -11.17 25.93 -12.39
C GLN A 506 -9.90 26.49 -11.77
N LEU A 507 -8.76 25.79 -11.94
CA LEU A 507 -7.51 26.20 -11.32
C LEU A 507 -7.02 27.56 -11.84
N SER A 508 -7.07 27.79 -13.16
CA SER A 508 -6.64 29.06 -13.76
C SER A 508 -7.46 30.27 -13.28
N ALA A 509 -8.71 30.08 -12.83
CA ALA A 509 -9.52 31.14 -12.21
C ALA A 509 -9.05 31.52 -10.79
N LEU A 510 -8.16 30.74 -10.19
CA LEU A 510 -7.58 30.98 -8.87
C LEU A 510 -6.19 31.61 -8.95
N LYS A 511 -5.76 32.05 -10.13
CA LYS A 511 -4.49 32.76 -10.32
C LYS A 511 -4.41 34.00 -9.41
N GLY A 512 -3.27 34.24 -8.80
CA GLY A 512 -3.09 35.28 -7.78
C GLY A 512 -3.35 34.82 -6.35
N LYS A 513 -3.85 33.57 -6.17
CA LYS A 513 -4.04 32.94 -4.85
C LYS A 513 -3.05 31.80 -4.65
N ILE A 514 -2.85 31.44 -3.38
CA ILE A 514 -2.18 30.19 -3.00
C ILE A 514 -3.24 29.09 -2.98
N VAL A 515 -3.03 28.03 -3.75
CA VAL A 515 -3.97 26.90 -3.80
C VAL A 515 -3.34 25.67 -3.18
N VAL A 516 -3.93 25.17 -2.09
CA VAL A 516 -3.54 23.93 -1.43
C VAL A 516 -4.44 22.82 -1.94
N VAL A 517 -3.87 21.91 -2.73
CA VAL A 517 -4.57 20.78 -3.32
C VAL A 517 -4.24 19.52 -2.54
N ASN A 518 -5.27 18.79 -2.10
CA ASN A 518 -5.13 17.46 -1.49
C ASN A 518 -5.79 16.42 -2.41
N PHE A 519 -5.00 15.48 -2.91
CA PHE A 519 -5.49 14.29 -3.60
C PHE A 519 -5.76 13.19 -2.59
N TRP A 520 -7.00 12.67 -2.59
CA TRP A 520 -7.47 11.75 -1.57
C TRP A 520 -8.57 10.80 -2.06
N GLY A 521 -9.01 9.87 -1.23
CA GLY A 521 -10.15 8.99 -1.52
C GLY A 521 -10.80 8.44 -0.26
N THR A 522 -12.09 8.07 -0.35
CA THR A 522 -12.86 7.52 0.78
C THR A 522 -12.36 6.15 1.25
N GLY A 523 -11.59 5.45 0.43
CA GLY A 523 -10.92 4.19 0.78
C GLY A 523 -9.50 4.35 1.34
N CYS A 524 -8.96 5.59 1.34
CA CYS A 524 -7.62 5.88 1.79
C CYS A 524 -7.61 6.17 3.31
N GLY A 525 -7.23 5.18 4.11
CA GLY A 525 -7.14 5.31 5.57
C GLY A 525 -6.23 6.45 6.03
N PRO A 526 -4.98 6.53 5.54
CA PRO A 526 -4.08 7.63 5.85
C PRO A 526 -4.66 9.01 5.53
N CYS A 527 -5.32 9.18 4.37
CA CYS A 527 -5.98 10.44 4.00
C CYS A 527 -7.06 10.86 5.02
N ILE A 528 -7.83 9.88 5.49
CA ILE A 528 -8.89 10.11 6.47
C ILE A 528 -8.29 10.49 7.83
N GLY A 529 -7.17 9.88 8.20
CA GLY A 529 -6.45 10.18 9.44
C GLY A 529 -5.96 11.63 9.52
N GLU A 530 -5.59 12.22 8.40
CA GLU A 530 -5.12 13.62 8.33
C GLU A 530 -6.24 14.67 8.37
N MET A 531 -7.50 14.32 8.03
CA MET A 531 -8.60 15.28 7.91
C MET A 531 -8.81 16.16 9.13
N PRO A 532 -8.71 15.69 10.39
CA PRO A 532 -8.85 16.56 11.56
C PRO A 532 -7.80 17.66 11.63
N ALA A 533 -6.55 17.34 11.30
CA ALA A 533 -5.44 18.29 11.26
C ALA A 533 -5.60 19.30 10.11
N LEU A 534 -5.98 18.81 8.93
CA LEU A 534 -6.25 19.63 7.74
C LEU A 534 -7.43 20.57 7.96
N ASN A 535 -8.49 20.13 8.65
CA ASN A 535 -9.61 20.99 9.02
C ASN A 535 -9.19 22.15 9.94
N LYS A 536 -8.29 21.90 10.92
CA LYS A 536 -7.72 22.96 11.75
C LYS A 536 -6.92 23.95 10.91
N LEU A 537 -6.18 23.47 9.92
CA LEU A 537 -5.45 24.33 8.98
C LEU A 537 -6.40 25.24 8.20
N VAL A 538 -7.49 24.68 7.61
CA VAL A 538 -8.50 25.50 6.92
C VAL A 538 -9.09 26.56 7.83
N GLN A 539 -9.45 26.20 9.07
CA GLN A 539 -9.98 27.16 10.06
C GLN A 539 -8.98 28.29 10.36
N LYS A 540 -7.69 27.99 10.42
CA LYS A 540 -6.64 29.00 10.63
C LYS A 540 -6.59 30.04 9.50
N TYR A 541 -6.95 29.64 8.28
CA TYR A 541 -6.94 30.51 7.09
C TYR A 541 -8.32 30.99 6.65
N GLN A 542 -9.40 30.73 7.42
CA GLN A 542 -10.77 31.03 7.01
C GLN A 542 -11.05 32.52 6.69
N SER A 543 -10.30 33.44 7.29
CA SER A 543 -10.38 34.88 7.02
C SER A 543 -9.42 35.36 5.92
N ASN A 544 -8.52 34.50 5.43
CA ASN A 544 -7.54 34.85 4.42
C ASN A 544 -8.05 34.41 3.03
N GLN A 545 -8.48 35.40 2.23
CA GLN A 545 -9.03 35.15 0.89
C GLN A 545 -7.97 34.79 -0.16
N ASP A 546 -6.68 34.93 0.16
CA ASP A 546 -5.58 34.60 -0.74
C ASP A 546 -5.21 33.11 -0.69
N VAL A 547 -5.80 32.34 0.23
CA VAL A 547 -5.53 30.90 0.36
C VAL A 547 -6.79 30.08 0.09
N VAL A 548 -6.70 29.16 -0.85
CA VAL A 548 -7.79 28.27 -1.28
C VAL A 548 -7.41 26.82 -1.02
N PHE A 549 -8.34 26.04 -0.47
CA PHE A 549 -8.14 24.61 -0.18
C PHE A 549 -9.05 23.75 -1.05
N LEU A 550 -8.47 22.91 -1.89
CA LEU A 550 -9.17 22.00 -2.80
C LEU A 550 -8.84 20.54 -2.47
N ALA A 551 -9.83 19.68 -2.43
CA ALA A 551 -9.66 18.24 -2.24
C ALA A 551 -10.15 17.51 -3.50
N ILE A 552 -9.23 16.87 -4.21
CA ILE A 552 -9.46 16.20 -5.48
C ILE A 552 -9.63 14.71 -5.25
N THR A 553 -10.70 14.13 -5.77
CA THR A 553 -10.96 12.69 -5.67
C THR A 553 -11.64 12.13 -6.92
N GLY A 554 -11.34 10.87 -7.24
CA GLY A 554 -12.04 10.09 -8.25
C GLY A 554 -13.39 9.51 -7.78
N ASP A 555 -13.69 9.62 -6.49
CA ASP A 555 -14.90 9.04 -5.90
C ASP A 555 -16.19 9.63 -6.47
N GLU A 556 -17.21 8.79 -6.57
CA GLU A 556 -18.55 9.16 -7.04
C GLU A 556 -19.28 10.03 -5.99
N THR A 557 -20.15 10.93 -6.47
CA THR A 557 -20.89 11.88 -5.64
C THR A 557 -21.67 11.20 -4.51
N GLU A 558 -22.36 10.10 -4.80
CA GLU A 558 -23.18 9.39 -3.80
C GLU A 558 -22.31 8.76 -2.71
N ARG A 559 -21.15 8.21 -3.07
CA ARG A 559 -20.19 7.68 -2.11
C ARG A 559 -19.66 8.78 -1.17
N LEU A 560 -19.36 9.95 -1.70
CA LEU A 560 -18.92 11.11 -0.92
C LEU A 560 -20.03 11.64 0.00
N LYS A 561 -21.29 11.72 -0.48
CA LYS A 561 -22.43 12.10 0.36
C LYS A 561 -22.58 11.15 1.57
N GLN A 562 -22.45 9.84 1.37
CA GLN A 562 -22.48 8.85 2.46
C GLN A 562 -21.30 9.04 3.42
N PHE A 563 -20.09 9.24 2.88
CA PHE A 563 -18.90 9.47 3.66
C PHE A 563 -19.03 10.70 4.56
N PHE A 564 -19.54 11.83 4.04
CA PHE A 564 -19.69 13.08 4.77
C PHE A 564 -20.88 13.14 5.73
N LYS A 565 -21.79 12.16 5.73
CA LYS A 565 -22.78 12.02 6.83
C LYS A 565 -22.12 11.80 8.20
N LYS A 566 -20.92 11.22 8.23
CA LYS A 566 -20.21 10.84 9.47
C LYS A 566 -18.91 11.60 9.69
N ARG A 567 -18.45 12.37 8.71
CA ARG A 567 -17.15 13.06 8.76
C ARG A 567 -17.28 14.45 8.19
N LYS A 568 -16.43 15.36 8.69
CA LYS A 568 -16.36 16.72 8.19
C LYS A 568 -15.01 16.93 7.51
N PHE A 569 -15.04 17.46 6.29
CA PHE A 569 -13.86 17.93 5.59
C PHE A 569 -14.12 19.33 5.07
N LEU A 570 -13.28 20.28 5.45
CA LEU A 570 -13.51 21.71 5.19
C LEU A 570 -12.94 22.19 3.85
N TYR A 571 -12.18 21.34 3.14
CA TYR A 571 -11.74 21.62 1.78
C TYR A 571 -12.93 21.65 0.83
N THR A 572 -12.82 22.44 -0.24
CA THR A 572 -13.75 22.32 -1.38
C THR A 572 -13.47 21.02 -2.13
N VAL A 573 -14.41 20.08 -2.09
CA VAL A 573 -14.22 18.75 -2.66
C VAL A 573 -14.63 18.74 -4.13
N VAL A 574 -13.69 18.46 -5.02
CA VAL A 574 -13.89 18.24 -6.46
C VAL A 574 -13.91 16.73 -6.70
N ASN A 575 -15.04 16.20 -7.14
CA ASN A 575 -15.26 14.77 -7.29
C ASN A 575 -15.24 14.32 -8.76
N ARG A 576 -15.22 13.01 -9.01
CA ARG A 576 -15.10 12.39 -10.35
C ARG A 576 -13.91 12.92 -11.16
N ALA A 577 -12.86 13.29 -10.45
CA ALA A 577 -11.71 14.02 -11.00
C ALA A 577 -10.50 13.10 -11.28
N GLY A 578 -10.72 11.85 -11.72
CA GLY A 578 -9.64 10.90 -12.04
C GLY A 578 -8.64 11.46 -13.07
N LYS A 579 -9.14 12.13 -14.12
CA LYS A 579 -8.30 12.79 -15.14
C LYS A 579 -7.43 13.92 -14.57
N VAL A 580 -7.88 14.60 -13.51
CA VAL A 580 -7.06 15.60 -12.80
C VAL A 580 -5.91 14.90 -12.07
N SER A 581 -6.19 13.77 -11.41
CA SER A 581 -5.14 12.97 -10.77
C SER A 581 -4.10 12.47 -11.79
N GLU A 582 -4.53 12.03 -12.96
CA GLU A 582 -3.62 11.65 -14.07
C GLU A 582 -2.75 12.82 -14.53
N ALA A 583 -3.36 14.01 -14.76
CA ALA A 583 -2.64 15.21 -15.21
C ALA A 583 -1.58 15.67 -14.18
N PHE A 584 -1.81 15.43 -12.90
CA PHE A 584 -0.87 15.72 -11.81
C PHE A 584 0.06 14.54 -11.50
N ASN A 585 0.06 13.47 -12.28
CA ASN A 585 0.88 12.25 -12.06
C ASN A 585 0.72 11.70 -10.63
N ILE A 586 -0.54 11.51 -10.18
CA ILE A 586 -0.83 10.99 -8.84
C ILE A 586 -0.88 9.46 -8.89
N GLU A 587 0.13 8.81 -8.34
CA GLU A 587 0.26 7.35 -8.31
C GLU A 587 -0.17 6.73 -6.98
N SER A 588 -0.19 7.52 -5.89
CA SER A 588 -0.55 7.08 -4.55
C SER A 588 -1.26 8.18 -3.77
N LEU A 589 -1.93 7.84 -2.66
CA LEU A 589 -2.69 8.78 -1.83
C LEU A 589 -2.26 8.68 -0.35
N PRO A 590 -2.30 9.80 0.40
CA PRO A 590 -2.59 11.18 -0.02
C PRO A 590 -1.42 11.84 -0.76
N VAL A 591 -1.74 12.87 -1.58
CA VAL A 591 -0.74 13.81 -2.11
C VAL A 591 -1.22 15.22 -1.83
N HIS A 592 -0.33 16.05 -1.29
CA HIS A 592 -0.57 17.47 -1.05
C HIS A 592 0.31 18.30 -1.96
N ILE A 593 -0.29 19.23 -2.69
CA ILE A 593 0.41 20.15 -3.59
C ILE A 593 0.05 21.57 -3.19
N VAL A 594 1.06 22.42 -3.03
CA VAL A 594 0.86 23.87 -2.86
C VAL A 594 1.24 24.56 -4.15
N ILE A 595 0.31 25.35 -4.69
CA ILE A 595 0.47 26.12 -5.93
C ILE A 595 0.55 27.59 -5.53
N GLY A 596 1.59 28.26 -5.97
CA GLY A 596 1.84 29.67 -5.68
C GLY A 596 0.96 30.61 -6.50
N LYS A 597 1.01 31.90 -6.17
CA LYS A 597 0.21 32.96 -6.82
C LYS A 597 0.42 33.06 -8.35
N ASN A 598 1.59 32.66 -8.82
CA ASN A 598 1.94 32.60 -10.24
C ASN A 598 1.45 31.34 -10.97
N GLY A 599 0.81 30.40 -10.26
CA GLY A 599 0.36 29.11 -10.81
C GLY A 599 1.41 28.02 -10.84
N ALA A 600 2.61 28.26 -10.32
CA ALA A 600 3.67 27.26 -10.24
C ALA A 600 3.51 26.34 -9.01
N VAL A 601 3.89 25.08 -9.14
CA VAL A 601 3.95 24.14 -8.00
C VAL A 601 5.14 24.54 -7.12
N VAL A 602 4.85 25.03 -5.92
CA VAL A 602 5.89 25.44 -4.95
C VAL A 602 6.22 24.36 -3.92
N ASN A 603 5.35 23.37 -3.80
CA ASN A 603 5.59 22.22 -2.93
C ASN A 603 4.74 21.02 -3.35
N ARG A 604 5.29 19.83 -3.15
CA ARG A 604 4.60 18.55 -3.29
C ARG A 604 5.01 17.62 -2.14
N SER A 605 4.04 16.97 -1.51
CA SER A 605 4.25 15.96 -0.47
C SER A 605 3.36 14.76 -0.73
N THR A 606 3.95 13.57 -0.79
CA THR A 606 3.26 12.32 -1.06
C THR A 606 3.28 11.44 0.20
N GLY A 607 2.16 10.80 0.52
CA GLY A 607 1.98 10.00 1.73
C GLY A 607 1.54 10.83 2.95
N ALA A 608 1.02 10.13 3.95
CA ALA A 608 0.53 10.78 5.17
C ALA A 608 1.66 11.22 6.08
N ARG A 609 1.44 12.34 6.77
CA ARG A 609 2.38 12.95 7.73
C ARG A 609 1.66 13.26 9.04
N GLU A 610 2.29 12.95 10.15
CA GLU A 610 1.75 13.33 11.48
C GLU A 610 1.73 14.86 11.68
N ASP A 611 2.69 15.58 11.07
CA ASP A 611 2.85 17.04 11.15
C ASP A 611 2.22 17.79 9.97
N ILE A 612 1.32 17.16 9.16
CA ILE A 612 0.85 17.72 7.88
C ILE A 612 0.32 19.15 7.97
N ALA A 613 -0.42 19.49 9.04
CA ALA A 613 -0.97 20.83 9.20
C ALA A 613 0.11 21.89 9.48
N ALA A 614 1.11 21.57 10.29
CA ALA A 614 2.25 22.44 10.56
C ALA A 614 3.12 22.60 9.32
N TYR A 615 3.37 21.50 8.63
CA TYR A 615 4.13 21.48 7.39
C TYR A 615 3.49 22.37 6.30
N LEU A 616 2.21 22.15 5.98
CA LEU A 616 1.50 22.97 4.99
C LEU A 616 1.38 24.44 5.44
N HIS A 617 1.20 24.69 6.74
CA HIS A 617 1.20 26.06 7.28
C HIS A 617 2.52 26.77 6.96
N ALA A 618 3.65 26.16 7.23
CA ALA A 618 4.96 26.72 6.94
C ALA A 618 5.17 26.98 5.43
N VAL A 619 4.68 26.07 4.56
CA VAL A 619 4.74 26.28 3.09
C VAL A 619 3.86 27.45 2.66
N ILE A 620 2.61 27.54 3.15
CA ILE A 620 1.67 28.64 2.86
C ILE A 620 2.27 29.98 3.29
N GLN A 621 2.81 30.06 4.53
CA GLN A 621 3.38 31.33 5.05
C GLN A 621 4.51 31.85 4.20
N ARG A 622 5.33 30.96 3.63
CA ARG A 622 6.43 31.34 2.72
C ARG A 622 5.97 31.74 1.33
N SER A 623 4.75 31.35 0.96
CA SER A 623 4.16 31.62 -0.36
C SER A 623 3.22 32.84 -0.36
N LEU A 624 2.81 33.34 0.82
CA LEU A 624 2.00 34.57 0.99
C LEU A 624 2.81 35.81 0.70
#